data_6e1c6b892a98cbdad988d156a0ce9834
#
_entry.id   6e1c6b892a98cbdad988d156a0ce9834
#
_cell.length_a   1.000
_cell.length_b   1.000
_cell.length_c   1.000
_cell.angle_alpha   90.00
_cell.angle_beta   90.00
_cell.angle_gamma   90.00
#
_symmetry.space_group_name_H-M   'P 1'
#
loop_
_entity.id
_entity.type
_entity.pdbx_description
1 polymer ?
#
loop_
_entity_poly.entity_id
_entity_poly.type
_entity_poly.pdbx_seq_one_letter_code
_entity_poly.pdbx_strand_id
1 'polypeptide(L)'
;MSRISVVGVPSSAASYAAGQDLAPAALRSAGLLEQLITSGLEVHDDGDLPHQAWRPDRDHPLAQNAGQATMSVQQLADRLHPPLARGDIALVLGGNCTIALG
;
A
#
# COMPACT_ATOMS: atom_id res chain seq x y z
N MET A 1 0.87 23.72 7.37
CA MET A 1 0.57 22.95 6.14
C MET A 1 0.85 21.47 6.41
N SER A 2 -0.07 20.59 6.04
CA SER A 2 0.10 19.16 6.31
C SER A 2 1.09 18.55 5.34
N ARG A 3 1.90 17.62 5.84
CA ARG A 3 2.80 16.83 5.03
C ARG A 3 2.05 15.59 4.52
N ILE A 4 2.39 15.15 3.31
CA ILE A 4 1.88 13.90 2.76
C ILE A 4 2.88 12.80 3.06
N SER A 5 2.46 11.76 3.78
CA SER A 5 3.22 10.53 4.00
C SER A 5 2.76 9.47 3.01
N VAL A 6 3.70 8.95 2.23
CA VAL A 6 3.42 7.97 1.18
C VAL A 6 3.87 6.59 1.62
N VAL A 7 2.97 5.63 1.61
CA VAL A 7 3.26 4.23 1.94
C VAL A 7 2.75 3.34 0.81
N GLY A 8 3.61 2.48 0.30
CA GLY A 8 3.22 1.49 -0.70
C GLY A 8 2.85 0.15 -0.07
N VAL A 9 1.85 -0.51 -0.63
CA VAL A 9 1.44 -1.86 -0.24
C VAL A 9 1.49 -2.76 -1.47
N PRO A 10 2.68 -3.32 -1.79
CA PRO A 10 2.87 -4.13 -2.98
C PRO A 10 2.35 -5.56 -2.76
N SER A 11 1.03 -5.71 -2.70
CA SER A 11 0.39 -6.99 -2.42
C SER A 11 -0.67 -7.34 -3.45
N SER A 12 -0.63 -8.59 -3.92
CA SER A 12 -1.68 -9.23 -4.70
C SER A 12 -2.29 -10.44 -3.97
N ALA A 13 -1.98 -10.61 -2.68
CA ALA A 13 -2.32 -11.84 -1.96
C ALA A 13 -3.82 -12.13 -1.95
N ALA A 14 -4.66 -11.11 -1.82
CA ALA A 14 -6.12 -11.27 -1.78
C ALA A 14 -6.78 -11.12 -3.16
N SER A 15 -5.99 -11.03 -4.23
CA SER A 15 -6.49 -10.92 -5.59
C SER A 15 -6.77 -12.30 -6.19
N TYR A 16 -7.47 -12.32 -7.32
CA TYR A 16 -7.67 -13.54 -8.10
C TYR A 16 -6.58 -13.77 -9.14
N ALA A 17 -5.67 -12.80 -9.32
CA ALA A 17 -4.59 -12.88 -10.29
C ALA A 17 -3.43 -12.01 -9.84
N ALA A 18 -2.25 -12.25 -10.44
CA ALA A 18 -1.05 -11.45 -10.20
C ALA A 18 -1.17 -10.07 -10.89
N GLY A 19 -0.35 -9.13 -10.45
CA GLY A 19 -0.14 -7.83 -11.09
C GLY A 19 -0.40 -6.63 -10.20
N GLN A 20 -1.35 -6.69 -9.28
CA GLN A 20 -1.68 -5.56 -8.41
C GLN A 20 -0.55 -5.17 -7.46
N ASP A 21 0.31 -6.13 -7.11
CA ASP A 21 1.49 -5.91 -6.27
C ASP A 21 2.53 -5.01 -6.95
N LEU A 22 2.44 -4.82 -8.26
CA LEU A 22 3.36 -3.98 -9.03
C LEU A 22 2.94 -2.50 -9.05
N ALA A 23 1.76 -2.17 -8.56
CA ALA A 23 1.22 -0.82 -8.66
C ALA A 23 2.06 0.24 -7.92
N PRO A 24 2.53 0.03 -6.68
CA PRO A 24 3.33 1.04 -5.99
C PRO A 24 4.60 1.41 -6.77
N ALA A 25 5.34 0.43 -7.27
CA ALA A 25 6.54 0.68 -8.06
C ALA A 25 6.22 1.38 -9.38
N ALA A 26 5.14 0.98 -10.06
CA ALA A 26 4.72 1.58 -11.32
C ALA A 26 4.33 3.06 -11.13
N LEU A 27 3.62 3.38 -10.06
CA LEU A 27 3.22 4.76 -9.76
C LEU A 27 4.44 5.63 -9.47
N ARG A 28 5.41 5.12 -8.71
CA ARG A 28 6.65 5.85 -8.44
C ARG A 28 7.46 6.06 -9.72
N SER A 29 7.58 5.03 -10.56
CA SER A 29 8.29 5.12 -11.83
C SER A 29 7.64 6.10 -12.81
N ALA A 30 6.32 6.28 -12.71
CA ALA A 30 5.58 7.24 -13.52
C ALA A 30 5.76 8.69 -13.04
N GLY A 31 6.45 8.93 -11.94
CA GLY A 31 6.76 10.27 -11.45
C GLY A 31 5.76 10.85 -10.48
N LEU A 32 4.99 10.01 -9.79
CA LEU A 32 3.96 10.48 -8.85
C LEU A 32 4.53 11.41 -7.78
N LEU A 33 5.62 11.00 -7.12
CA LEU A 33 6.20 11.78 -6.01
C LEU A 33 6.75 13.12 -6.51
N GLU A 34 7.44 13.09 -7.64
CA GLU A 34 8.01 14.30 -8.26
C GLU A 34 6.91 15.30 -8.64
N GLN A 35 5.79 14.81 -9.14
CA GLN A 35 4.65 15.68 -9.47
C GLN A 35 4.03 16.31 -8.24
N LEU A 36 3.89 15.55 -7.15
CA LEU A 36 3.38 16.07 -5.88
C LEU A 36 4.30 17.17 -5.35
N ILE A 37 5.61 16.96 -5.36
CA ILE A 37 6.60 17.93 -4.91
C ILE A 37 6.57 19.18 -5.78
N THR A 38 6.52 19.00 -7.10
CA THR A 38 6.46 20.13 -8.06
C THR A 38 5.20 20.97 -7.86
N SER A 39 4.12 20.36 -7.40
CA SER A 39 2.87 21.07 -7.09
C SER A 39 2.95 21.90 -5.79
N GLY A 40 4.08 21.88 -5.10
CA GLY A 40 4.28 22.66 -3.88
C GLY A 40 3.94 21.92 -2.59
N LEU A 41 3.71 20.60 -2.67
CA LEU A 41 3.37 19.80 -1.50
C LEU A 41 4.64 19.28 -0.82
N GLU A 42 4.60 19.21 0.51
CA GLU A 42 5.63 18.54 1.29
C GLU A 42 5.33 17.05 1.31
N VAL A 43 6.27 16.23 0.84
CA VAL A 43 6.08 14.78 0.68
C VAL A 43 7.18 14.02 1.41
N HIS A 44 6.77 13.04 2.20
CA HIS A 44 7.67 12.08 2.83
C HIS A 44 7.34 10.68 2.32
N ASP A 45 8.31 10.02 1.69
CA ASP A 45 8.12 8.65 1.21
C ASP A 45 8.57 7.67 2.28
N ASP A 46 7.61 7.01 2.92
CA ASP A 46 7.85 5.99 3.94
C ASP A 46 8.25 4.63 3.37
N GLY A 47 8.28 4.50 2.05
CA GLY A 47 8.61 3.25 1.39
C GLY A 47 7.45 2.28 1.34
N ASP A 48 7.76 1.01 1.14
CA ASP A 48 6.76 -0.04 0.96
C ASP A 48 6.73 -0.99 2.15
N LEU A 49 5.56 -1.56 2.40
CA LEU A 49 5.43 -2.77 3.21
C LEU A 49 6.04 -3.96 2.46
N PRO A 50 6.28 -5.11 3.15
CA PRO A 50 6.80 -6.29 2.48
C PRO A 50 5.97 -6.71 1.28
N HIS A 51 6.64 -7.07 0.19
CA HIS A 51 6.01 -7.51 -1.05
C HIS A 51 5.31 -8.86 -0.85
N GLN A 52 4.07 -8.96 -1.35
CA GLN A 52 3.29 -10.18 -1.32
C GLN A 52 2.77 -10.49 -2.71
N ALA A 53 3.45 -11.38 -3.42
CA ALA A 53 3.03 -11.81 -4.74
C ALA A 53 1.78 -12.70 -4.65
N TRP A 54 0.99 -12.69 -5.72
CA TRP A 54 -0.16 -13.57 -5.82
C TRP A 54 0.28 -15.04 -5.91
N ARG A 55 -0.41 -15.89 -5.15
CA ARG A 55 -0.29 -17.34 -5.23
C ARG A 55 -1.68 -17.94 -5.10
N PRO A 56 -2.02 -19.01 -5.87
CA PRO A 56 -3.28 -19.68 -5.69
C PRO A 56 -3.35 -20.31 -4.29
N ASP A 57 -4.46 -20.09 -3.60
CA ASP A 57 -4.74 -20.70 -2.30
C ASP A 57 -5.81 -21.76 -2.49
N ARG A 58 -5.38 -22.99 -2.76
CA ARG A 58 -6.26 -24.11 -3.06
C ARG A 58 -7.03 -24.59 -1.85
N ASP A 59 -6.51 -24.35 -0.65
CA ASP A 59 -7.13 -24.76 0.61
C ASP A 59 -8.26 -23.81 1.02
N HIS A 60 -8.25 -22.58 0.51
CA HIS A 60 -9.22 -21.54 0.87
C HIS A 60 -9.76 -20.85 -0.39
N PRO A 61 -10.52 -21.57 -1.25
CA PRO A 61 -10.92 -21.02 -2.55
C PRO A 61 -11.86 -19.82 -2.45
N LEU A 62 -12.61 -19.69 -1.36
CA LEU A 62 -13.53 -18.56 -1.15
C LEU A 62 -12.90 -17.41 -0.38
N ALA A 63 -11.70 -17.62 0.18
CA ALA A 63 -10.98 -16.59 0.96
C ALA A 63 -9.48 -16.70 0.67
N GLN A 64 -9.10 -16.43 -0.56
CA GLN A 64 -7.73 -16.59 -1.07
C GLN A 64 -6.74 -15.79 -0.23
N ASN A 65 -5.75 -16.47 0.35
CA ASN A 65 -4.66 -15.86 1.10
C ASN A 65 -5.13 -14.93 2.21
N ALA A 66 -6.23 -15.25 2.88
CA ALA A 66 -6.82 -14.37 3.90
C ALA A 66 -5.85 -14.04 5.04
N GLY A 67 -4.99 -14.98 5.45
CA GLY A 67 -3.98 -14.76 6.49
C GLY A 67 -2.96 -13.71 6.09
N GLN A 68 -2.47 -13.75 4.84
CA GLN A 68 -1.52 -12.77 4.33
C GLN A 68 -2.19 -11.40 4.15
N ALA A 69 -3.43 -11.37 3.68
CA ALA A 69 -4.18 -10.13 3.55
C ALA A 69 -4.39 -9.46 4.90
N THR A 70 -4.76 -10.23 5.92
CA THR A 70 -4.93 -9.73 7.29
C THR A 70 -3.61 -9.17 7.83
N MET A 71 -2.49 -9.84 7.59
CA MET A 71 -1.17 -9.37 8.01
C MET A 71 -0.83 -8.03 7.35
N SER A 72 -1.12 -7.88 6.04
CA SER A 72 -0.88 -6.61 5.32
C SER A 72 -1.73 -5.48 5.90
N VAL A 73 -2.99 -5.73 6.19
CA VAL A 73 -3.89 -4.74 6.79
C VAL A 73 -3.35 -4.27 8.15
N GLN A 74 -2.90 -5.21 9.00
CA GLN A 74 -2.36 -4.88 10.31
C GLN A 74 -1.06 -4.08 10.19
N GLN A 75 -0.16 -4.49 9.30
CA GLN A 75 1.10 -3.78 9.06
C GLN A 75 0.86 -2.37 8.53
N LEU A 76 -0.13 -2.21 7.65
CA LEU A 76 -0.49 -0.90 7.14
C LEU A 76 -1.03 0.01 8.25
N ALA A 77 -1.94 -0.50 9.08
CA ALA A 77 -2.47 0.27 10.21
C ALA A 77 -1.34 0.72 11.15
N ASP A 78 -0.41 -0.18 11.47
CA ASP A 78 0.73 0.15 12.33
C ASP A 78 1.66 1.19 11.69
N ARG A 79 1.87 1.11 10.38
CA ARG A 79 2.72 2.05 9.64
C ARG A 79 2.10 3.44 9.56
N LEU A 80 0.78 3.52 9.43
CA LEU A 80 0.06 4.80 9.29
C LEU A 80 -0.15 5.52 10.61
N HIS A 81 -0.10 4.82 11.73
CA HIS A 81 -0.41 5.43 13.03
C HIS A 81 0.48 6.64 13.34
N PRO A 82 1.83 6.58 13.25
CA PRO A 82 2.66 7.73 13.56
C PRO A 82 2.41 8.95 12.66
N PRO A 83 2.37 8.82 11.31
CA PRO A 83 2.13 9.99 10.47
C PRO A 83 0.75 10.61 10.69
N LEU A 84 -0.29 9.80 10.88
CA LEU A 84 -1.62 10.32 11.15
C LEU A 84 -1.70 11.02 12.51
N ALA A 85 -1.00 10.50 13.52
CA ALA A 85 -0.91 11.14 14.83
C ALA A 85 -0.23 12.50 14.77
N ARG A 86 0.69 12.71 13.82
CA ARG A 86 1.34 14.01 13.60
C ARG A 86 0.48 14.98 12.78
N GLY A 87 -0.66 14.56 12.27
CA GLY A 87 -1.50 15.37 11.40
C GLY A 87 -1.13 15.29 9.92
N ASP A 88 -0.30 14.33 9.50
CA ASP A 88 0.03 14.11 8.10
C ASP A 88 -1.17 13.56 7.33
N ILE A 89 -1.19 13.81 6.03
CA ILE A 89 -2.14 13.16 5.12
C ILE A 89 -1.49 11.88 4.62
N ALA A 90 -2.16 10.74 4.80
CA ALA A 90 -1.67 9.47 4.31
C ALA A 90 -2.07 9.24 2.86
N LEU A 91 -1.10 8.94 2.00
CA LEU A 91 -1.33 8.49 0.64
C LEU A 91 -0.84 7.05 0.53
N VAL A 92 -1.77 6.12 0.36
CA VAL A 92 -1.47 4.69 0.30
C VAL A 92 -1.53 4.23 -1.15
N LEU A 93 -0.41 3.68 -1.63
CA LEU A 93 -0.30 3.14 -2.98
C LEU A 93 -0.52 1.63 -2.93
N GLY A 94 -1.65 1.17 -3.36
CA GLY A 94 -1.94 -0.26 -3.41
C GLY A 94 -1.57 -0.84 -4.74
N GLY A 95 -1.69 -2.04 -4.85
CA GLY A 95 -2.05 -3.32 -4.32
C GLY A 95 -3.56 -3.62 -4.47
N ASN A 96 -3.96 -4.69 -3.85
CA ASN A 96 -5.37 -5.08 -3.86
C ASN A 96 -6.21 -4.19 -2.93
N CYS A 97 -7.54 -4.26 -3.10
CA CYS A 97 -8.44 -3.33 -2.40
C CYS A 97 -8.60 -3.60 -0.90
N THR A 98 -8.10 -4.71 -0.38
CA THR A 98 -8.15 -4.98 1.07
C THR A 98 -7.35 -3.97 1.88
N ILE A 99 -6.44 -3.22 1.25
CA ILE A 99 -5.68 -2.16 1.93
C ILE A 99 -6.59 -1.10 2.55
N ALA A 100 -7.81 -0.94 2.04
CA ALA A 100 -8.77 0.02 2.60
C ALA A 100 -9.20 -0.33 4.03
N LEU A 101 -8.93 -1.56 4.49
CA LEU A 101 -9.23 -1.99 5.86
C LEU A 101 -8.13 -1.63 6.86
N GLY A 102 -6.98 -1.19 6.35
CA GLY A 102 -5.83 -0.85 7.19
C GLY A 102 -5.91 0.47 7.94
#